data_e47d61b2561eb3daf1cd5faeeb68052e
#
_entry.id   e47d61b2561eb3daf1cd5faeeb68052e
#
_cell.length_a   1.000
_cell.length_b   1.000
_cell.length_c   1.000
_cell.angle_alpha   90.00
_cell.angle_beta   90.00
_cell.angle_gamma   90.00
#
_symmetry.space_group_name_H-M   'P 1'
#
loop_
_entity.id
_entity.type
_entity.pdbx_description
1 polymer ?
#
loop_
_entity_poly.entity_id
_entity_poly.type
_entity_poly.pdbx_seq_one_letter_code
_entity_poly.pdbx_strand_id
1 'polypeptide(L)'
;MPTSDILKHPFRILAILLLGFLLVTPSSAAFAAQDDEERRRAFQLYKDAKHTEALPLFEKLAVTYPNDPDVIETFGLLVITQTAYLKDAAARNQARLRGRELLLRAQKLGANSALLKAMLERPVDGDDSVFSTKKEVDDAMREGEGAFASGNFPKAIEMYQRALLLDPTLYEAALFTGDVYFKTADQVKAGEWFARAIAINRDRETAYRYWGDALMKQGKVTEAADKFVEAFIAEPYNRLARTGFINWADKVHVTLAHPKVEVPANVTAKQEGGTTITLDSGMFKKDDKSGSGAAWMLYGMIRAGWSQSEFAKQYPNEKKYRHSLKEEAAAFRSALKVLDEQKGADAKSIDPSLQILRKLEKEGLLEAFILLALPDDGIVQDFAAYRKTNTENLRRYVKQYVLNSGGQ
;
A
#
# COMPACT_ATOMS: atom_id res chain seq x y z
N MET A 1 81.97 54.11 35.15
CA MET A 1 82.49 54.09 36.53
C MET A 1 81.39 54.42 37.51
N PRO A 2 81.37 53.87 38.67
CA PRO A 2 81.49 52.43 38.96
C PRO A 2 80.35 51.92 39.88
N THR A 3 80.28 50.64 40.00
CA THR A 3 80.34 49.75 41.19
C THR A 3 79.07 49.60 42.04
N SER A 4 78.63 48.36 42.04
CA SER A 4 78.57 47.39 43.14
C SER A 4 77.70 47.81 44.36
N ASP A 5 76.91 46.97 44.98
CA ASP A 5 77.13 45.69 45.59
C ASP A 5 75.83 45.13 46.16
N ILE A 6 75.51 43.87 45.97
CA ILE A 6 75.47 42.73 46.90
C ILE A 6 74.37 42.73 48.01
N LEU A 7 73.54 41.68 47.95
CA LEU A 7 73.05 40.80 48.99
C LEU A 7 72.18 41.33 50.18
N LYS A 8 70.95 40.80 50.29
CA LYS A 8 70.59 39.84 51.35
C LYS A 8 69.03 39.48 51.28
N HIS A 9 68.78 38.19 51.23
CA HIS A 9 67.48 37.58 51.52
C HIS A 9 67.05 37.87 52.98
N PRO A 10 65.67 37.76 53.25
CA PRO A 10 65.09 36.45 53.51
C PRO A 10 63.61 36.27 53.12
N PHE A 11 63.30 35.01 52.83
CA PHE A 11 62.00 34.29 52.83
C PHE A 11 60.81 35.05 53.27
N ARG A 12 59.80 35.11 52.35
CA ARG A 12 58.38 35.10 52.72
C ARG A 12 57.60 34.12 51.83
N ILE A 13 57.10 33.07 52.46
CA ILE A 13 56.25 32.04 51.93
C ILE A 13 54.95 32.69 51.44
N LEU A 14 54.71 32.62 50.13
CA LEU A 14 53.40 32.97 49.54
C LEU A 14 52.68 31.66 49.15
N ALA A 15 51.67 31.32 49.94
CA ALA A 15 50.82 30.18 49.67
C ALA A 15 49.99 30.46 48.38
N ILE A 16 50.30 29.78 47.27
CA ILE A 16 49.53 29.76 46.05
C ILE A 16 48.40 28.76 46.29
N LEU A 17 47.16 29.24 46.51
CA LEU A 17 45.95 28.49 46.39
C LEU A 17 45.76 28.05 44.91
N LEU A 18 46.16 26.81 44.61
CA LEU A 18 45.75 26.12 43.39
C LEU A 18 44.23 25.82 43.50
N LEU A 19 43.40 26.69 42.93
CA LEU A 19 42.01 26.33 42.59
C LEU A 19 42.08 25.32 41.45
N GLY A 20 42.01 24.03 41.79
CA GLY A 20 41.86 22.96 40.83
C GLY A 20 40.49 23.10 40.12
N PHE A 21 40.48 23.61 38.91
CA PHE A 21 39.39 23.42 37.97
C PHE A 21 39.33 21.93 37.63
N LEU A 22 38.50 21.18 38.33
CA LEU A 22 38.10 19.84 37.90
C LEU A 22 37.35 20.01 36.58
N LEU A 23 38.03 19.89 35.47
CA LEU A 23 37.46 19.56 34.18
C LEU A 23 36.83 18.18 34.37
N VAL A 24 35.54 18.14 34.71
CA VAL A 24 34.75 16.93 34.63
C VAL A 24 34.61 16.64 33.14
N THR A 25 35.53 15.88 32.59
CA THR A 25 35.34 15.25 31.29
C THR A 25 34.23 14.25 31.44
N PRO A 26 33.11 14.38 30.67
CA PRO A 26 32.06 13.40 30.76
C PRO A 26 32.63 12.02 30.46
N SER A 27 32.30 11.03 31.27
CA SER A 27 32.77 9.67 31.11
C SER A 27 32.36 9.11 29.75
N SER A 28 33.19 8.23 29.17
CA SER A 28 32.86 7.55 27.90
C SER A 28 31.50 6.86 27.93
N ALA A 29 31.04 6.43 29.10
CA ALA A 29 29.71 5.87 29.31
C ALA A 29 28.56 6.91 29.16
N ALA A 30 28.79 8.17 29.54
CA ALA A 30 27.80 9.24 29.37
C ALA A 30 27.66 9.63 27.88
N PHE A 31 28.77 9.65 27.13
CA PHE A 31 28.72 9.85 25.68
C PHE A 31 28.00 8.71 24.96
N ALA A 32 28.29 7.44 25.30
CA ALA A 32 27.63 6.28 24.71
C ALA A 32 26.10 6.27 25.00
N ALA A 33 25.69 6.64 26.22
CA ALA A 33 24.29 6.72 26.60
C ALA A 33 23.54 7.85 25.84
N GLN A 34 24.21 8.99 25.61
CA GLN A 34 23.65 10.12 24.85
C GLN A 34 23.52 9.77 23.36
N ASP A 35 24.49 9.08 22.79
CA ASP A 35 24.46 8.62 21.39
C ASP A 35 23.34 7.58 21.14
N ASP A 36 23.10 6.68 22.10
CA ASP A 36 22.00 5.72 22.04
C ASP A 36 20.63 6.38 22.14
N GLU A 37 20.50 7.45 22.90
CA GLU A 37 19.24 8.23 23.00
C GLU A 37 18.98 9.01 21.71
N GLU A 38 20.00 9.67 21.15
CA GLU A 38 19.88 10.39 19.88
C GLU A 38 19.53 9.43 18.73
N ARG A 39 20.15 8.25 18.68
CA ARG A 39 19.83 7.20 17.72
C ARG A 39 18.38 6.75 17.84
N ARG A 40 17.88 6.43 19.04
CA ARG A 40 16.48 6.06 19.28
C ARG A 40 15.53 7.17 18.84
N ARG A 41 15.83 8.42 19.18
CA ARG A 41 15.03 9.58 18.76
C ARG A 41 14.97 9.72 17.24
N ALA A 42 16.08 9.59 16.54
CA ALA A 42 16.15 9.67 15.08
C ALA A 42 15.27 8.61 14.40
N PHE A 43 15.37 7.35 14.83
CA PHE A 43 14.54 6.27 14.30
C PHE A 43 13.05 6.43 14.65
N GLN A 44 12.74 7.00 15.83
CA GLN A 44 11.36 7.30 16.20
C GLN A 44 10.76 8.38 15.28
N LEU A 45 11.49 9.47 15.03
CA LEU A 45 11.08 10.52 14.10
C LEU A 45 10.86 9.98 12.69
N TYR A 46 11.73 9.08 12.23
CA TYR A 46 11.56 8.41 10.94
C TYR A 46 10.28 7.57 10.89
N LYS A 47 10.00 6.76 11.92
CA LYS A 47 8.77 5.97 12.05
C LYS A 47 7.51 6.84 12.10
N ASP A 48 7.60 8.00 12.74
CA ASP A 48 6.51 8.97 12.84
C ASP A 48 6.33 9.81 11.55
N ALA A 49 7.07 9.48 10.48
CA ALA A 49 7.11 10.20 9.20
C ALA A 49 7.53 11.69 9.33
N LYS A 50 8.24 12.06 10.40
CA LYS A 50 8.81 13.40 10.62
C LYS A 50 10.17 13.53 9.93
N HIS A 51 10.17 13.33 8.61
CA HIS A 51 11.38 13.18 7.81
C HIS A 51 12.30 14.42 7.86
N THR A 52 11.73 15.61 7.90
CA THR A 52 12.49 16.87 7.98
C THR A 52 13.24 17.01 9.31
N GLU A 53 12.65 16.53 10.41
CA GLU A 53 13.30 16.54 11.72
C GLU A 53 14.31 15.38 11.87
N ALA A 54 14.04 14.24 11.23
CA ALA A 54 14.90 13.06 11.26
C ALA A 54 16.18 13.24 10.47
N LEU A 55 16.11 13.88 9.29
CA LEU A 55 17.23 13.99 8.35
C LEU A 55 18.55 14.52 8.97
N PRO A 56 18.58 15.65 9.69
CA PRO A 56 19.82 16.16 10.28
C PRO A 56 20.39 15.23 11.36
N LEU A 57 19.54 14.47 12.06
CA LEU A 57 19.99 13.49 13.04
C LEU A 57 20.66 12.29 12.35
N PHE A 58 20.07 11.78 11.25
CA PHE A 58 20.68 10.70 10.48
C PHE A 58 21.97 11.12 9.78
N GLU A 59 22.09 12.37 9.35
CA GLU A 59 23.35 12.92 8.82
C GLU A 59 24.47 12.85 9.87
N LYS A 60 24.17 13.23 11.13
CA LYS A 60 25.10 13.12 12.25
C LYS A 60 25.40 11.66 12.60
N LEU A 61 24.36 10.81 12.69
CA LEU A 61 24.52 9.39 12.99
C LEU A 61 25.36 8.65 11.94
N ALA A 62 25.24 9.01 10.66
CA ALA A 62 26.05 8.42 9.60
C ALA A 62 27.55 8.73 9.70
N VAL A 63 27.90 9.82 10.39
CA VAL A 63 29.31 10.14 10.75
C VAL A 63 29.74 9.34 11.98
N THR A 64 28.89 9.23 12.99
CA THR A 64 29.20 8.49 14.23
C THR A 64 29.20 6.98 14.02
N TYR A 65 28.28 6.47 13.21
CA TYR A 65 28.10 5.04 12.91
C TYR A 65 28.24 4.75 11.41
N PRO A 66 29.42 4.96 10.81
CA PRO A 66 29.61 4.90 9.36
C PRO A 66 29.42 3.49 8.76
N ASN A 67 29.45 2.45 9.58
CA ASN A 67 29.32 1.05 9.15
C ASN A 67 28.02 0.39 9.66
N ASP A 68 27.10 1.16 10.22
CA ASP A 68 25.77 0.66 10.61
C ASP A 68 24.85 0.65 9.39
N PRO A 69 24.44 -0.53 8.88
CA PRO A 69 23.63 -0.63 7.66
C PRO A 69 22.26 0.04 7.81
N ASP A 70 21.64 -0.01 8.99
CA ASP A 70 20.31 0.57 9.22
C ASP A 70 20.38 2.11 9.23
N VAL A 71 21.42 2.68 9.81
CA VAL A 71 21.64 4.14 9.81
C VAL A 71 21.88 4.64 8.39
N ILE A 72 22.77 3.98 7.63
CA ILE A 72 23.13 4.40 6.28
C ILE A 72 21.96 4.20 5.30
N GLU A 73 21.19 3.10 5.42
CA GLU A 73 19.98 2.87 4.62
C GLU A 73 18.95 3.96 4.88
N THR A 74 18.62 4.21 6.16
CA THR A 74 17.60 5.20 6.53
C THR A 74 18.00 6.60 6.11
N PHE A 75 19.31 6.95 6.25
CA PHE A 75 19.81 8.22 5.76
C PHE A 75 19.68 8.36 4.24
N GLY A 76 20.01 7.33 3.47
CA GLY A 76 19.84 7.30 2.02
C GLY A 76 18.37 7.48 1.59
N LEU A 77 17.45 6.80 2.27
CA LEU A 77 16.01 6.93 2.03
C LEU A 77 15.51 8.34 2.34
N LEU A 78 15.94 8.95 3.43
CA LEU A 78 15.58 10.33 3.79
C LEU A 78 16.09 11.35 2.78
N VAL A 79 17.34 11.19 2.31
CA VAL A 79 17.93 12.06 1.27
C VAL A 79 17.14 11.96 -0.04
N ILE A 80 16.71 10.76 -0.46
CA ILE A 80 15.85 10.59 -1.63
C ILE A 80 14.48 11.22 -1.40
N THR A 81 13.88 11.01 -0.24
CA THR A 81 12.56 11.59 0.10
C THR A 81 12.59 13.12 0.05
N GLN A 82 13.71 13.74 0.45
CA GLN A 82 13.87 15.20 0.39
C GLN A 82 13.74 15.75 -1.03
N THR A 83 13.98 14.95 -2.07
CA THR A 83 13.87 15.43 -3.47
C THR A 83 12.47 15.94 -3.80
N ALA A 84 11.42 15.42 -3.14
CA ALA A 84 10.06 15.87 -3.32
C ALA A 84 9.85 17.35 -2.96
N TYR A 85 10.68 17.91 -2.07
CA TYR A 85 10.55 19.28 -1.57
C TYR A 85 11.48 20.28 -2.26
N LEU A 86 12.47 19.79 -3.02
CA LEU A 86 13.44 20.66 -3.70
C LEU A 86 12.86 21.20 -5.02
N LYS A 87 12.84 22.52 -5.19
CA LYS A 87 12.37 23.18 -6.42
C LYS A 87 13.41 23.11 -7.55
N ASP A 88 14.70 23.19 -7.21
CA ASP A 88 15.79 23.20 -8.20
C ASP A 88 16.07 21.80 -8.72
N ALA A 89 16.05 21.62 -10.05
CA ALA A 89 16.29 20.33 -10.70
C ALA A 89 17.70 19.77 -10.47
N ALA A 90 18.72 20.66 -10.45
CA ALA A 90 20.09 20.23 -10.20
C ALA A 90 20.24 19.74 -8.75
N ALA A 91 19.64 20.44 -7.78
CA ALA A 91 19.63 20.03 -6.38
C ALA A 91 18.88 18.69 -6.20
N ARG A 92 17.76 18.48 -6.91
CA ARG A 92 17.04 17.18 -6.90
C ARG A 92 17.91 16.05 -7.42
N ASN A 93 18.59 16.28 -8.56
CA ASN A 93 19.46 15.26 -9.15
C ASN A 93 20.64 14.92 -8.23
N GLN A 94 21.26 15.94 -7.64
CA GLN A 94 22.34 15.75 -6.66
C GLN A 94 21.88 14.94 -5.43
N ALA A 95 20.71 15.28 -4.89
CA ALA A 95 20.15 14.55 -3.75
C ALA A 95 19.81 13.09 -4.11
N ARG A 96 19.28 12.81 -5.32
CA ARG A 96 19.05 11.42 -5.79
C ARG A 96 20.36 10.63 -5.92
N LEU A 97 21.36 11.22 -6.52
CA LEU A 97 22.68 10.58 -6.65
C LEU A 97 23.28 10.28 -5.28
N ARG A 98 23.29 11.28 -4.37
CA ARG A 98 23.77 11.10 -2.99
C ARG A 98 23.00 10.01 -2.24
N GLY A 99 21.65 10.04 -2.32
CA GLY A 99 20.82 9.03 -1.66
C GLY A 99 21.06 7.62 -2.22
N ARG A 100 21.21 7.48 -3.55
CA ARG A 100 21.53 6.19 -4.18
C ARG A 100 22.91 5.68 -3.76
N GLU A 101 23.89 6.54 -3.65
CA GLU A 101 25.23 6.20 -3.17
C GLU A 101 25.20 5.65 -1.74
N LEU A 102 24.41 6.30 -0.87
CA LEU A 102 24.17 5.83 0.50
C LEU A 102 23.48 4.46 0.52
N LEU A 103 22.45 4.24 -0.31
CA LEU A 103 21.75 2.96 -0.40
C LEU A 103 22.66 1.84 -0.91
N LEU A 104 23.51 2.10 -1.91
CA LEU A 104 24.51 1.14 -2.39
C LEU A 104 25.55 0.81 -1.31
N ARG A 105 25.92 1.80 -0.50
CA ARG A 105 26.80 1.59 0.66
C ARG A 105 26.12 0.75 1.72
N ALA A 106 24.86 1.05 2.07
CA ALA A 106 24.07 0.25 3.01
C ALA A 106 23.94 -1.21 2.56
N GLN A 107 23.69 -1.44 1.27
CA GLN A 107 23.64 -2.78 0.68
C GLN A 107 24.97 -3.53 0.85
N LYS A 108 26.11 -2.88 0.61
CA LYS A 108 27.44 -3.47 0.84
C LYS A 108 27.72 -3.79 2.31
N LEU A 109 27.11 -3.05 3.24
CA LEU A 109 27.18 -3.28 4.68
C LEU A 109 26.21 -4.36 5.17
N GLY A 110 25.38 -4.92 4.27
CA GLY A 110 24.46 -6.03 4.58
C GLY A 110 22.98 -5.65 4.66
N ALA A 111 22.62 -4.39 4.43
CA ALA A 111 21.21 -4.01 4.31
C ALA A 111 20.55 -4.70 3.11
N ASN A 112 19.33 -5.23 3.29
CA ASN A 112 18.64 -5.99 2.25
C ASN A 112 17.12 -5.76 2.23
N SER A 113 16.64 -4.65 2.77
CA SER A 113 15.20 -4.35 2.85
C SER A 113 14.55 -4.32 1.46
N ALA A 114 13.25 -4.63 1.40
CA ALA A 114 12.48 -4.56 0.16
C ALA A 114 12.46 -3.13 -0.41
N LEU A 115 12.43 -2.11 0.48
CA LEU A 115 12.41 -0.71 0.08
C LEU A 115 13.74 -0.28 -0.55
N LEU A 116 14.87 -0.67 0.04
CA LEU A 116 16.21 -0.44 -0.52
C LEU A 116 16.32 -1.03 -1.94
N LYS A 117 15.90 -2.29 -2.13
CA LYS A 117 15.92 -2.96 -3.44
C LYS A 117 15.09 -2.20 -4.45
N ALA A 118 13.84 -1.86 -4.10
CA ALA A 118 12.93 -1.12 -4.96
C ALA A 118 13.48 0.27 -5.35
N MET A 119 14.16 0.96 -4.43
CA MET A 119 14.79 2.25 -4.72
C MET A 119 16.02 2.13 -5.63
N LEU A 120 16.80 1.07 -5.47
CA LEU A 120 17.98 0.84 -6.34
C LEU A 120 17.60 0.37 -7.76
N GLU A 121 16.45 -0.27 -7.93
CA GLU A 121 15.91 -0.68 -9.24
C GLU A 121 15.38 0.50 -10.08
N ARG A 122 15.04 1.63 -9.44
CA ARG A 122 14.57 2.83 -10.17
C ARG A 122 15.72 3.45 -10.97
N PRO A 123 15.45 3.87 -12.25
CA PRO A 123 16.43 4.63 -13.03
C PRO A 123 16.82 5.94 -12.31
N VAL A 124 18.07 6.34 -12.43
CA VAL A 124 18.55 7.63 -11.90
C VAL A 124 18.11 8.79 -12.81
N ASP A 125 18.03 8.52 -14.11
CA ASP A 125 17.79 9.49 -15.18
C ASP A 125 16.30 9.53 -15.58
N GLY A 126 15.39 9.64 -14.60
CA GLY A 126 13.96 9.77 -14.86
C GLY A 126 13.52 11.23 -15.03
N ASP A 127 12.33 11.43 -15.63
CA ASP A 127 11.65 12.73 -15.61
C ASP A 127 11.61 13.28 -14.16
N ASP A 128 12.13 14.51 -14.00
CA ASP A 128 12.20 15.18 -12.70
C ASP A 128 10.85 15.61 -12.14
N SER A 129 9.80 15.56 -12.98
CA SER A 129 8.45 15.87 -12.54
C SER A 129 7.93 14.72 -11.65
N VAL A 130 7.60 15.05 -10.40
CA VAL A 130 7.01 14.09 -9.45
C VAL A 130 5.49 14.08 -9.57
N PHE A 131 4.90 15.24 -9.79
CA PHE A 131 3.44 15.43 -9.80
C PHE A 131 2.88 15.76 -11.18
N SER A 132 3.62 16.53 -11.99
CA SER A 132 3.17 16.95 -13.32
C SER A 132 4.34 17.28 -14.24
N THR A 133 4.19 16.99 -15.54
CA THR A 133 5.12 17.45 -16.58
C THR A 133 5.04 18.96 -16.83
N LYS A 134 3.96 19.61 -16.37
CA LYS A 134 3.83 21.09 -16.39
C LYS A 134 4.60 21.68 -15.22
N LYS A 135 5.68 22.40 -15.52
CA LYS A 135 6.60 22.94 -14.51
C LYS A 135 5.91 23.73 -13.40
N GLU A 136 4.97 24.63 -13.75
CA GLU A 136 4.29 25.48 -12.77
C GLU A 136 3.39 24.65 -11.81
N VAL A 137 2.82 23.55 -12.30
CA VAL A 137 2.03 22.61 -11.49
C VAL A 137 2.93 21.84 -10.54
N ASP A 138 4.04 21.29 -11.06
CA ASP A 138 5.01 20.53 -10.26
C ASP A 138 5.66 21.43 -9.19
N ASP A 139 6.04 22.66 -9.54
CA ASP A 139 6.60 23.65 -8.60
C ASP A 139 5.60 23.99 -7.48
N ALA A 140 4.32 24.19 -7.80
CA ALA A 140 3.29 24.47 -6.80
C ALA A 140 3.09 23.27 -5.86
N MET A 141 3.05 22.04 -6.39
CA MET A 141 2.94 20.83 -5.57
C MET A 141 4.15 20.67 -4.64
N ARG A 142 5.36 20.87 -5.15
CA ARG A 142 6.60 20.79 -4.33
C ARG A 142 6.65 21.83 -3.24
N GLU A 143 6.21 23.08 -3.54
CA GLU A 143 6.11 24.12 -2.53
C GLU A 143 5.08 23.76 -1.46
N GLY A 144 3.94 23.18 -1.87
CA GLY A 144 2.93 22.65 -0.97
C GLY A 144 3.48 21.56 -0.04
N GLU A 145 4.20 20.59 -0.59
CA GLU A 145 4.85 19.52 0.19
C GLU A 145 5.89 20.10 1.17
N GLY A 146 6.72 21.03 0.75
CA GLY A 146 7.68 21.72 1.63
C GLY A 146 6.99 22.48 2.77
N ALA A 147 5.88 23.15 2.48
CA ALA A 147 5.08 23.83 3.49
C ALA A 147 4.40 22.84 4.45
N PHE A 148 3.86 21.74 3.93
CA PHE A 148 3.28 20.66 4.75
C PHE A 148 4.33 20.05 5.69
N ALA A 149 5.50 19.71 5.18
CA ALA A 149 6.59 19.13 5.94
C ALA A 149 7.10 20.05 7.06
N SER A 150 7.09 21.37 6.82
CA SER A 150 7.46 22.38 7.84
C SER A 150 6.30 22.77 8.78
N GLY A 151 5.11 22.17 8.63
CA GLY A 151 3.93 22.48 9.45
C GLY A 151 3.22 23.79 9.06
N ASN A 152 3.60 24.42 7.96
CA ASN A 152 2.92 25.61 7.43
C ASN A 152 1.69 25.19 6.63
N PHE A 153 0.66 24.70 7.31
CA PHE A 153 -0.56 24.15 6.70
C PHE A 153 -1.34 25.15 5.85
N PRO A 154 -1.49 26.45 6.24
CA PRO A 154 -2.15 27.42 5.37
C PRO A 154 -1.44 27.56 4.01
N LYS A 155 -0.11 27.61 4.00
CA LYS A 155 0.67 27.70 2.76
C LYS A 155 0.59 26.41 1.93
N ALA A 156 0.58 25.25 2.57
CA ALA A 156 0.39 23.96 1.89
C ALA A 156 -0.95 23.92 1.14
N ILE A 157 -2.05 24.31 1.79
CA ILE A 157 -3.38 24.40 1.18
C ILE A 157 -3.37 25.36 -0.02
N GLU A 158 -2.80 26.56 0.15
CA GLU A 158 -2.71 27.57 -0.93
C GLU A 158 -2.02 26.99 -2.16
N MET A 159 -0.90 26.28 -1.96
CA MET A 159 -0.10 25.75 -3.06
C MET A 159 -0.75 24.54 -3.75
N TYR A 160 -1.35 23.63 -3.01
CA TYR A 160 -2.11 22.54 -3.63
C TYR A 160 -3.34 23.04 -4.40
N GLN A 161 -4.05 24.03 -3.86
CA GLN A 161 -5.16 24.64 -4.57
C GLN A 161 -4.71 25.40 -5.83
N ARG A 162 -3.53 26.04 -5.79
CA ARG A 162 -2.92 26.66 -6.97
C ARG A 162 -2.58 25.60 -8.02
N ALA A 163 -2.00 24.47 -7.63
CA ALA A 163 -1.72 23.37 -8.54
C ALA A 163 -3.01 22.86 -9.20
N LEU A 164 -4.09 22.75 -8.43
CA LEU A 164 -5.40 22.30 -8.93
C LEU A 164 -6.09 23.34 -9.82
N LEU A 165 -5.81 24.63 -9.63
CA LEU A 165 -6.27 25.70 -10.53
C LEU A 165 -5.56 25.60 -11.89
N LEU A 166 -4.25 25.30 -11.89
CA LEU A 166 -3.42 25.15 -13.08
C LEU A 166 -3.70 23.82 -13.80
N ASP A 167 -4.03 22.76 -13.06
CA ASP A 167 -4.42 21.46 -13.58
C ASP A 167 -5.60 20.88 -12.77
N PRO A 168 -6.85 21.11 -13.21
CA PRO A 168 -8.05 20.62 -12.51
C PRO A 168 -8.16 19.10 -12.44
N THR A 169 -7.33 18.35 -13.19
CA THR A 169 -7.32 16.90 -13.21
C THR A 169 -6.27 16.28 -12.30
N LEU A 170 -5.51 17.11 -11.57
CA LEU A 170 -4.47 16.62 -10.68
C LEU A 170 -5.06 16.06 -9.37
N TYR A 171 -5.20 14.75 -9.34
CA TYR A 171 -5.77 14.01 -8.20
C TYR A 171 -5.01 14.28 -6.89
N GLU A 172 -3.68 14.29 -6.94
CA GLU A 172 -2.80 14.49 -5.78
C GLU A 172 -3.04 15.85 -5.11
N ALA A 173 -3.29 16.90 -5.89
CA ALA A 173 -3.54 18.21 -5.32
C ALA A 173 -4.82 18.26 -4.48
N ALA A 174 -5.89 17.62 -4.94
CA ALA A 174 -7.12 17.49 -4.16
C ALA A 174 -6.93 16.57 -2.94
N LEU A 175 -6.26 15.42 -3.11
CA LEU A 175 -5.97 14.47 -2.03
C LEU A 175 -5.18 15.12 -0.91
N PHE A 176 -4.07 15.78 -1.23
CA PHE A 176 -3.16 16.40 -0.26
C PHE A 176 -3.79 17.61 0.44
N THR A 177 -4.66 18.35 -0.23
CA THR A 177 -5.49 19.36 0.45
C THR A 177 -6.37 18.73 1.51
N GLY A 178 -7.01 17.59 1.21
CA GLY A 178 -7.77 16.80 2.18
C GLY A 178 -6.93 16.32 3.35
N ASP A 179 -5.70 15.86 3.10
CA ASP A 179 -4.76 15.42 4.13
C ASP A 179 -4.38 16.55 5.10
N VAL A 180 -4.19 17.76 4.60
CA VAL A 180 -3.93 18.91 5.50
C VAL A 180 -5.11 19.14 6.44
N TYR A 181 -6.33 19.16 5.93
CA TYR A 181 -7.53 19.32 6.76
C TYR A 181 -7.71 18.16 7.74
N PHE A 182 -7.41 16.93 7.31
CA PHE A 182 -7.44 15.76 8.18
C PHE A 182 -6.42 15.88 9.34
N LYS A 183 -5.20 16.33 9.04
CA LYS A 183 -4.14 16.55 10.03
C LYS A 183 -4.45 17.69 10.99
N THR A 184 -5.13 18.74 10.53
CA THR A 184 -5.55 19.89 11.34
C THR A 184 -6.90 19.69 12.03
N ALA A 185 -7.43 18.45 12.02
CA ALA A 185 -8.66 18.03 12.67
C ALA A 185 -9.95 18.67 12.10
N ASP A 186 -9.95 19.28 10.91
CA ASP A 186 -11.14 19.70 10.19
C ASP A 186 -11.64 18.53 9.30
N GLN A 187 -12.25 17.53 9.95
CA GLN A 187 -12.65 16.30 9.29
C GLN A 187 -13.76 16.50 8.24
N VAL A 188 -14.54 17.57 8.36
CA VAL A 188 -15.61 17.90 7.40
C VAL A 188 -14.98 18.36 6.09
N LYS A 189 -14.09 19.37 6.15
CA LYS A 189 -13.37 19.83 4.95
C LYS A 189 -12.47 18.75 4.36
N ALA A 190 -11.85 17.90 5.19
CA ALA A 190 -11.10 16.74 4.69
C ALA A 190 -11.99 15.87 3.79
N GLY A 191 -13.21 15.53 4.24
CA GLY A 191 -14.18 14.77 3.45
C GLY A 191 -14.58 15.43 2.14
N GLU A 192 -14.79 16.77 2.13
CA GLU A 192 -15.10 17.54 0.92
C GLU A 192 -13.96 17.44 -0.12
N TRP A 193 -12.73 17.55 0.33
CA TRP A 193 -11.56 17.47 -0.55
C TRP A 193 -11.27 16.06 -1.03
N PHE A 194 -11.50 15.04 -0.19
CA PHE A 194 -11.44 13.64 -0.63
C PHE A 194 -12.54 13.33 -1.65
N ALA A 195 -13.75 13.89 -1.48
CA ALA A 195 -14.81 13.79 -2.49
C ALA A 195 -14.38 14.40 -3.84
N ARG A 196 -13.67 15.54 -3.81
CA ARG A 196 -13.12 16.15 -5.02
C ARG A 196 -12.04 15.29 -5.67
N ALA A 197 -11.14 14.69 -4.91
CA ALA A 197 -10.15 13.74 -5.42
C ALA A 197 -10.83 12.53 -6.08
N ILE A 198 -11.87 11.97 -5.46
CA ILE A 198 -12.68 10.88 -6.03
C ILE A 198 -13.35 11.30 -7.34
N ALA A 199 -13.87 12.52 -7.43
CA ALA A 199 -14.48 13.03 -8.66
C ALA A 199 -13.47 13.14 -9.82
N ILE A 200 -12.20 13.42 -9.51
CA ILE A 200 -11.10 13.43 -10.49
C ILE A 200 -10.73 12.00 -10.90
N ASN A 201 -10.54 11.12 -9.94
CA ASN A 201 -10.18 9.73 -10.22
C ASN A 201 -10.84 8.77 -9.20
N ARG A 202 -11.94 8.16 -9.61
CA ARG A 202 -12.72 7.21 -8.79
C ARG A 202 -12.13 5.80 -8.75
N ASP A 203 -11.08 5.54 -9.50
CA ASP A 203 -10.48 4.21 -9.61
C ASP A 203 -9.35 3.98 -8.60
N ARG A 204 -9.03 5.01 -7.79
CA ARG A 204 -8.00 4.95 -6.73
C ARG A 204 -8.62 4.84 -5.35
N GLU A 205 -8.11 3.90 -4.55
CA GLU A 205 -8.61 3.59 -3.21
C GLU A 205 -8.37 4.70 -2.18
N THR A 206 -7.24 5.43 -2.33
CA THR A 206 -6.65 6.26 -1.28
C THR A 206 -7.61 7.33 -0.75
N ALA A 207 -8.28 8.08 -1.65
CA ALA A 207 -9.22 9.12 -1.22
C ALA A 207 -10.45 8.56 -0.51
N TYR A 208 -10.95 7.39 -0.93
CA TYR A 208 -12.04 6.73 -0.23
C TYR A 208 -11.61 6.29 1.17
N ARG A 209 -10.46 5.63 1.30
CA ARG A 209 -9.93 5.15 2.58
C ARG A 209 -9.70 6.30 3.54
N TYR A 210 -9.06 7.40 3.12
CA TYR A 210 -8.84 8.58 3.92
C TYR A 210 -10.14 9.27 4.34
N TRP A 211 -11.15 9.29 3.46
CA TRP A 211 -12.49 9.77 3.83
C TRP A 211 -13.14 8.86 4.87
N GLY A 212 -13.01 7.55 4.72
CA GLY A 212 -13.42 6.58 5.72
C GLY A 212 -12.79 6.87 7.09
N ASP A 213 -11.48 7.11 7.14
CA ASP A 213 -10.76 7.47 8.36
C ASP A 213 -11.26 8.81 8.96
N ALA A 214 -11.54 9.81 8.12
CA ALA A 214 -12.10 11.09 8.56
C ALA A 214 -13.51 10.93 9.17
N LEU A 215 -14.34 10.07 8.58
CA LEU A 215 -15.67 9.74 9.09
C LEU A 215 -15.59 8.97 10.42
N MET A 216 -14.64 8.03 10.54
CA MET A 216 -14.39 7.32 11.80
C MET A 216 -14.01 8.28 12.94
N LYS A 217 -13.18 9.29 12.65
CA LYS A 217 -12.84 10.34 13.64
C LYS A 217 -14.04 11.20 14.03
N GLN A 218 -15.05 11.35 13.17
CA GLN A 218 -16.31 12.01 13.46
C GLN A 218 -17.33 11.13 14.18
N GLY A 219 -17.03 9.83 14.42
CA GLY A 219 -17.98 8.85 14.96
C GLY A 219 -19.04 8.38 13.95
N LYS A 220 -18.93 8.74 12.68
CA LYS A 220 -19.85 8.39 11.59
C LYS A 220 -19.54 7.00 11.02
N VAL A 221 -19.68 5.99 11.85
CA VAL A 221 -19.23 4.61 11.58
C VAL A 221 -19.87 3.99 10.34
N THR A 222 -21.17 4.19 10.17
CA THR A 222 -21.93 3.63 9.02
C THR A 222 -21.51 4.29 7.70
N GLU A 223 -21.34 5.62 7.69
CA GLU A 223 -20.87 6.34 6.51
C GLU A 223 -19.42 5.96 6.17
N ALA A 224 -18.60 5.69 7.19
CA ALA A 224 -17.23 5.19 7.02
C ALA A 224 -17.21 3.81 6.37
N ALA A 225 -18.13 2.90 6.74
CA ALA A 225 -18.26 1.60 6.11
C ALA A 225 -18.42 1.72 4.59
N ASP A 226 -19.30 2.60 4.12
CA ASP A 226 -19.49 2.83 2.70
C ASP A 226 -18.21 3.27 2.00
N LYS A 227 -17.40 4.12 2.65
CA LYS A 227 -16.12 4.57 2.06
C LYS A 227 -15.06 3.47 2.03
N PHE A 228 -14.97 2.63 3.06
CA PHE A 228 -14.05 1.49 3.04
C PHE A 228 -14.47 0.42 2.03
N VAL A 229 -15.78 0.19 1.84
CA VAL A 229 -16.31 -0.65 0.75
C VAL A 229 -15.89 -0.07 -0.60
N GLU A 230 -16.09 1.23 -0.85
CA GLU A 230 -15.69 1.87 -2.09
C GLU A 230 -14.17 1.81 -2.32
N ALA A 231 -13.36 2.00 -1.27
CA ALA A 231 -11.90 1.82 -1.36
C ALA A 231 -11.53 0.39 -1.79
N PHE A 232 -12.17 -0.61 -1.16
CA PHE A 232 -11.93 -2.01 -1.48
C PHE A 232 -12.34 -2.36 -2.91
N ILE A 233 -13.50 -1.93 -3.39
CA ILE A 233 -13.94 -2.19 -4.77
C ILE A 233 -13.25 -1.29 -5.81
N ALA A 234 -12.54 -0.22 -5.39
CA ALA A 234 -11.68 0.54 -6.29
C ALA A 234 -10.43 -0.24 -6.66
N GLU A 235 -9.74 -0.79 -5.66
CA GLU A 235 -8.47 -1.51 -5.82
C GLU A 235 -8.43 -2.72 -4.87
N PRO A 236 -9.18 -3.81 -5.13
CA PRO A 236 -9.34 -4.94 -4.19
C PRO A 236 -8.04 -5.70 -3.93
N TYR A 237 -7.09 -5.61 -4.84
CA TYR A 237 -5.79 -6.28 -4.73
C TYR A 237 -4.73 -5.38 -4.09
N ASN A 238 -5.04 -4.12 -3.85
CA ASN A 238 -4.17 -3.19 -3.13
C ASN A 238 -4.19 -3.53 -1.62
N ARG A 239 -2.99 -3.73 -1.06
CA ARG A 239 -2.84 -4.08 0.36
C ARG A 239 -3.44 -3.02 1.29
N LEU A 240 -3.28 -1.73 0.96
CA LEU A 240 -3.76 -0.63 1.83
C LEU A 240 -5.29 -0.56 1.84
N ALA A 241 -5.96 -0.75 0.69
CA ALA A 241 -7.41 -0.83 0.60
C ALA A 241 -7.95 -1.97 1.48
N ARG A 242 -7.36 -3.16 1.36
CA ARG A 242 -7.73 -4.33 2.17
C ARG A 242 -7.50 -4.10 3.66
N THR A 243 -6.31 -3.60 4.03
CA THR A 243 -5.98 -3.32 5.44
C THR A 243 -6.91 -2.26 6.03
N GLY A 244 -7.23 -1.20 5.29
CA GLY A 244 -8.18 -0.17 5.74
C GLY A 244 -9.56 -0.75 6.02
N PHE A 245 -10.06 -1.61 5.13
CA PHE A 245 -11.36 -2.26 5.30
C PHE A 245 -11.36 -3.24 6.50
N ILE A 246 -10.31 -4.04 6.67
CA ILE A 246 -10.16 -4.95 7.83
C ILE A 246 -10.09 -4.14 9.13
N ASN A 247 -9.25 -3.11 9.21
CA ASN A 247 -9.10 -2.28 10.41
C ASN A 247 -10.41 -1.58 10.82
N TRP A 248 -11.23 -1.16 9.84
CA TRP A 248 -12.57 -0.66 10.12
C TRP A 248 -13.45 -1.76 10.71
N ALA A 249 -13.50 -2.93 10.07
CA ALA A 249 -14.34 -4.04 10.50
C ALA A 249 -13.99 -4.51 11.92
N ASP A 250 -12.70 -4.60 12.24
CA ASP A 250 -12.21 -4.93 13.59
C ASP A 250 -12.68 -3.92 14.64
N LYS A 251 -12.61 -2.62 14.33
CA LYS A 251 -13.06 -1.56 15.24
C LYS A 251 -14.55 -1.60 15.55
N VAL A 252 -15.36 -2.10 14.62
CA VAL A 252 -16.82 -2.17 14.75
C VAL A 252 -17.30 -3.60 15.03
N HIS A 253 -16.38 -4.51 15.27
CA HIS A 253 -16.66 -5.94 15.57
C HIS A 253 -17.49 -6.65 14.49
N VAL A 254 -17.21 -6.33 13.21
CA VAL A 254 -17.79 -6.99 12.04
C VAL A 254 -16.81 -7.99 11.47
N THR A 255 -17.26 -9.21 11.25
CA THR A 255 -16.47 -10.23 10.57
C THR A 255 -16.60 -10.08 9.06
N LEU A 256 -15.45 -10.00 8.36
CA LEU A 256 -15.41 -10.01 6.91
C LEU A 256 -15.08 -11.42 6.42
N ALA A 257 -15.95 -12.02 5.63
CA ALA A 257 -15.68 -13.31 5.01
C ALA A 257 -16.42 -13.44 3.66
N HIS A 258 -15.78 -14.10 2.70
CA HIS A 258 -16.43 -14.49 1.47
C HIS A 258 -17.20 -15.81 1.68
N PRO A 259 -18.27 -16.09 0.90
CA PRO A 259 -18.90 -17.38 0.88
C PRO A 259 -17.85 -18.48 0.57
N LYS A 260 -17.88 -19.55 1.34
CA LYS A 260 -16.92 -20.65 1.17
C LYS A 260 -17.37 -21.54 0.01
N VAL A 261 -16.67 -21.46 -1.11
CA VAL A 261 -16.83 -22.32 -2.28
C VAL A 261 -15.57 -23.16 -2.44
N GLU A 262 -15.74 -24.47 -2.35
CA GLU A 262 -14.68 -25.44 -2.58
C GLU A 262 -14.84 -26.04 -3.97
N VAL A 263 -13.88 -25.81 -4.86
CA VAL A 263 -13.88 -26.34 -6.22
C VAL A 263 -13.05 -27.63 -6.22
N PRO A 264 -13.68 -28.81 -6.38
CA PRO A 264 -12.98 -30.10 -6.30
C PRO A 264 -12.28 -30.49 -7.61
N ALA A 265 -12.15 -29.55 -8.55
CA ALA A 265 -11.51 -29.77 -9.83
C ALA A 265 -10.42 -28.73 -10.05
N ASN A 266 -9.20 -29.16 -10.32
CA ASN A 266 -8.08 -28.30 -10.68
C ASN A 266 -7.69 -28.55 -12.13
N VAL A 267 -7.49 -27.47 -12.89
CA VAL A 267 -7.14 -27.52 -14.31
C VAL A 267 -5.82 -26.79 -14.54
N THR A 268 -4.82 -27.50 -15.02
CA THR A 268 -3.48 -26.97 -15.27
C THR A 268 -3.13 -27.11 -16.75
N ALA A 269 -2.94 -25.98 -17.42
CA ALA A 269 -2.41 -25.95 -18.78
C ALA A 269 -0.89 -26.20 -18.76
N LYS A 270 -0.39 -27.03 -19.68
CA LYS A 270 1.04 -27.34 -19.82
C LYS A 270 1.68 -26.41 -20.85
N GLN A 271 2.94 -26.02 -20.63
CA GLN A 271 3.68 -25.14 -21.54
C GLN A 271 3.91 -25.74 -22.93
N GLU A 272 4.00 -27.08 -23.03
CA GLU A 272 4.22 -27.80 -24.30
C GLU A 272 2.93 -28.20 -25.03
N GLY A 273 1.80 -27.64 -24.60
CA GLY A 273 0.48 -28.00 -25.08
C GLY A 273 -0.16 -29.13 -24.26
N GLY A 274 -1.49 -29.15 -24.24
CA GLY A 274 -2.30 -30.05 -23.43
C GLY A 274 -2.71 -29.47 -22.10
N THR A 275 -3.68 -30.13 -21.48
CA THR A 275 -4.27 -29.69 -20.21
C THR A 275 -4.47 -30.90 -19.30
N THR A 276 -4.12 -30.77 -18.05
CA THR A 276 -4.38 -31.78 -17.02
C THR A 276 -5.57 -31.32 -16.18
N ILE A 277 -6.56 -32.20 -16.03
CA ILE A 277 -7.68 -32.04 -15.10
C ILE A 277 -7.42 -33.00 -13.94
N THR A 278 -7.30 -32.45 -12.75
CA THR A 278 -7.23 -33.22 -11.51
C THR A 278 -8.55 -33.07 -10.79
N LEU A 279 -9.20 -34.17 -10.50
CA LEU A 279 -10.48 -34.24 -9.81
C LEU A 279 -10.30 -34.83 -8.43
N ASP A 280 -10.92 -34.24 -7.42
CA ASP A 280 -10.97 -34.88 -6.10
C ASP A 280 -11.88 -36.13 -6.16
N SER A 281 -11.35 -37.27 -5.75
CA SER A 281 -12.11 -38.55 -5.75
C SER A 281 -13.35 -38.50 -4.86
N GLY A 282 -13.34 -37.66 -3.81
CA GLY A 282 -14.48 -37.45 -2.91
C GLY A 282 -15.74 -36.88 -3.58
N MET A 283 -15.59 -36.23 -4.76
CA MET A 283 -16.73 -35.72 -5.54
C MET A 283 -17.59 -36.84 -6.16
N PHE A 284 -17.03 -38.05 -6.36
CA PHE A 284 -17.74 -39.22 -6.92
C PHE A 284 -18.24 -40.13 -5.82
N LYS A 285 -19.35 -39.78 -5.19
CA LYS A 285 -20.01 -40.66 -4.24
C LYS A 285 -20.78 -41.78 -4.98
N LYS A 286 -20.66 -43.02 -4.53
CA LYS A 286 -21.20 -44.23 -5.19
C LYS A 286 -22.73 -44.16 -5.48
N ASP A 287 -23.47 -43.35 -4.71
CA ASP A 287 -24.92 -43.20 -4.81
C ASP A 287 -25.34 -41.72 -5.00
N ASP A 288 -24.47 -40.91 -5.64
CA ASP A 288 -24.77 -39.46 -5.87
C ASP A 288 -25.92 -39.30 -6.85
N LYS A 289 -27.11 -39.07 -6.31
CA LYS A 289 -28.31 -38.70 -7.08
C LYS A 289 -28.44 -37.20 -7.27
N SER A 290 -27.51 -36.39 -6.73
CA SER A 290 -27.55 -34.92 -6.80
C SER A 290 -27.05 -34.37 -8.13
N GLY A 291 -26.21 -35.16 -8.84
CA GLY A 291 -25.52 -34.69 -10.04
C GLY A 291 -24.34 -33.77 -9.80
N SER A 292 -23.97 -33.53 -8.55
CA SER A 292 -22.88 -32.63 -8.19
C SER A 292 -21.55 -33.07 -8.78
N GLY A 293 -21.26 -34.39 -8.78
CA GLY A 293 -20.06 -34.95 -9.38
C GLY A 293 -19.98 -34.67 -10.90
N ALA A 294 -21.11 -34.89 -11.63
CA ALA A 294 -21.19 -34.58 -13.06
C ALA A 294 -21.02 -33.10 -13.35
N ALA A 295 -21.62 -32.23 -12.53
CA ALA A 295 -21.47 -30.79 -12.63
C ALA A 295 -20.01 -30.33 -12.49
N TRP A 296 -19.30 -30.82 -11.47
CA TRP A 296 -17.90 -30.50 -11.26
C TRP A 296 -16.96 -31.10 -12.35
N MET A 297 -17.31 -32.28 -12.86
CA MET A 297 -16.59 -32.85 -13.99
C MET A 297 -16.73 -31.96 -15.24
N LEU A 298 -17.95 -31.48 -15.55
CA LEU A 298 -18.16 -30.58 -16.67
C LEU A 298 -17.45 -29.25 -16.48
N TYR A 299 -17.44 -28.69 -15.25
CA TYR A 299 -16.61 -27.52 -14.93
C TYR A 299 -15.15 -27.70 -15.37
N GLY A 300 -14.53 -28.83 -14.96
CA GLY A 300 -13.14 -29.13 -15.35
C GLY A 300 -12.95 -29.27 -16.87
N MET A 301 -13.91 -29.91 -17.56
CA MET A 301 -13.87 -30.07 -19.03
C MET A 301 -13.98 -28.73 -19.77
N ILE A 302 -14.86 -27.85 -19.33
CA ILE A 302 -15.03 -26.50 -19.92
C ILE A 302 -13.73 -25.71 -19.75
N ARG A 303 -13.14 -25.69 -18.55
CA ARG A 303 -11.87 -25.03 -18.30
C ARG A 303 -10.75 -25.56 -19.19
N ALA A 304 -10.68 -26.89 -19.37
CA ALA A 304 -9.70 -27.50 -20.25
C ALA A 304 -9.92 -27.08 -21.73
N GLY A 305 -11.15 -27.00 -22.17
CA GLY A 305 -11.50 -26.52 -23.51
C GLY A 305 -11.09 -25.06 -23.74
N TRP A 306 -11.25 -24.21 -22.72
CA TRP A 306 -10.82 -22.82 -22.77
C TRP A 306 -9.31 -22.70 -22.96
N SER A 307 -8.53 -23.44 -22.16
CA SER A 307 -7.06 -23.38 -22.24
C SER A 307 -6.53 -23.87 -23.59
N GLN A 308 -7.25 -24.76 -24.28
CA GLN A 308 -6.82 -25.32 -25.57
C GLN A 308 -7.20 -24.46 -26.79
N SER A 309 -8.37 -23.84 -26.79
CA SER A 309 -8.87 -23.20 -27.99
C SER A 309 -9.75 -21.95 -27.76
N GLU A 310 -10.59 -21.96 -26.74
CA GLU A 310 -11.59 -20.90 -26.58
C GLU A 310 -10.96 -19.57 -26.15
N PHE A 311 -9.93 -19.61 -25.31
CA PHE A 311 -9.20 -18.41 -24.88
C PHE A 311 -8.69 -17.59 -26.07
N ALA A 312 -8.04 -18.24 -27.03
CA ALA A 312 -7.49 -17.55 -28.21
C ALA A 312 -8.58 -16.86 -29.05
N LYS A 313 -9.79 -17.41 -29.10
CA LYS A 313 -10.94 -16.78 -29.77
C LYS A 313 -11.47 -15.57 -29.03
N GLN A 314 -11.55 -15.67 -27.68
CA GLN A 314 -12.09 -14.61 -26.81
C GLN A 314 -11.09 -13.46 -26.55
N TYR A 315 -9.80 -13.76 -26.62
CA TYR A 315 -8.69 -12.82 -26.39
C TYR A 315 -7.67 -12.86 -27.54
N PRO A 316 -8.06 -12.49 -28.78
CA PRO A 316 -7.20 -12.66 -29.97
C PRO A 316 -5.92 -11.83 -29.92
N ASN A 317 -5.85 -10.80 -29.09
CA ASN A 317 -4.67 -9.96 -28.94
C ASN A 317 -3.70 -10.47 -27.85
N GLU A 318 -4.07 -11.49 -27.09
CA GLU A 318 -3.23 -12.10 -26.07
C GLU A 318 -2.51 -13.32 -26.63
N LYS A 319 -1.17 -13.30 -26.60
CA LYS A 319 -0.33 -14.37 -27.19
C LYS A 319 -0.20 -15.60 -26.29
N LYS A 320 -0.46 -15.45 -25.00
CA LYS A 320 -0.32 -16.52 -24.01
C LYS A 320 -1.65 -16.74 -23.31
N TYR A 321 -1.99 -18.01 -23.13
CA TYR A 321 -3.11 -18.36 -22.29
C TYR A 321 -2.91 -17.88 -20.86
N ARG A 322 -3.97 -17.35 -20.27
CA ARG A 322 -4.16 -17.14 -18.83
C ARG A 322 -5.56 -17.58 -18.44
N HIS A 323 -5.74 -17.95 -17.22
CA HIS A 323 -7.06 -18.12 -16.64
C HIS A 323 -7.81 -16.78 -16.63
N SER A 324 -9.05 -16.75 -17.09
CA SER A 324 -9.81 -15.51 -17.24
C SER A 324 -11.15 -15.55 -16.51
N LEU A 325 -11.67 -14.36 -16.18
CA LEU A 325 -12.99 -14.21 -15.59
C LEU A 325 -14.08 -14.86 -16.44
N LYS A 326 -14.01 -14.67 -17.77
CA LYS A 326 -14.98 -15.29 -18.71
C LYS A 326 -14.94 -16.80 -18.69
N GLU A 327 -13.74 -17.37 -18.62
CA GLU A 327 -13.53 -18.81 -18.51
C GLU A 327 -14.15 -19.37 -17.26
N GLU A 328 -13.81 -18.81 -16.09
CA GLU A 328 -14.28 -19.29 -14.80
C GLU A 328 -15.81 -19.17 -14.68
N ALA A 329 -16.38 -18.04 -15.10
CA ALA A 329 -17.82 -17.85 -15.13
C ALA A 329 -18.52 -18.83 -16.09
N ALA A 330 -17.96 -19.10 -17.28
CA ALA A 330 -18.50 -20.05 -18.23
C ALA A 330 -18.48 -21.48 -17.68
N ALA A 331 -17.40 -21.87 -17.00
CA ALA A 331 -17.25 -23.18 -16.38
C ALA A 331 -18.28 -23.39 -15.24
N PHE A 332 -18.44 -22.41 -14.34
CA PHE A 332 -19.46 -22.48 -13.30
C PHE A 332 -20.88 -22.53 -13.89
N ARG A 333 -21.20 -21.69 -14.87
CA ARG A 333 -22.54 -21.70 -15.55
C ARG A 333 -22.83 -23.05 -16.19
N SER A 334 -21.82 -23.68 -16.81
CA SER A 334 -21.99 -25.00 -17.38
C SER A 334 -22.25 -26.08 -16.33
N ALA A 335 -21.54 -26.01 -15.19
CA ALA A 335 -21.81 -26.91 -14.07
C ALA A 335 -23.23 -26.71 -13.49
N LEU A 336 -23.66 -25.46 -13.33
CA LEU A 336 -25.00 -25.15 -12.83
C LEU A 336 -26.12 -25.62 -13.76
N LYS A 337 -25.89 -25.53 -15.11
CA LYS A 337 -26.83 -26.00 -16.10
C LYS A 337 -27.09 -27.51 -15.99
N VAL A 338 -26.04 -28.32 -15.76
CA VAL A 338 -26.18 -29.77 -15.54
C VAL A 338 -27.10 -30.06 -14.34
N LEU A 339 -26.94 -29.30 -13.26
CA LEU A 339 -27.80 -29.46 -12.07
C LEU A 339 -29.28 -29.09 -12.34
N ASP A 340 -29.52 -28.05 -13.15
CA ASP A 340 -30.87 -27.60 -13.46
C ASP A 340 -31.62 -28.55 -14.44
N GLU A 341 -30.88 -29.28 -15.27
CA GLU A 341 -31.40 -30.30 -16.19
C GLU A 341 -31.72 -31.64 -15.49
N GLN A 342 -31.14 -31.91 -14.30
CA GLN A 342 -31.39 -33.13 -13.55
C GLN A 342 -32.79 -33.07 -12.86
N LYS A 343 -33.75 -33.79 -13.45
CA LYS A 343 -35.10 -33.96 -12.88
C LYS A 343 -35.03 -34.90 -11.66
N GLY A 344 -35.50 -34.42 -10.51
CA GLY A 344 -35.68 -35.24 -9.30
C GLY A 344 -34.49 -35.25 -8.35
N ALA A 345 -33.48 -34.43 -8.53
CA ALA A 345 -32.43 -34.21 -7.53
C ALA A 345 -33.02 -33.60 -6.26
N ASP A 346 -32.77 -34.20 -5.11
CA ASP A 346 -33.12 -33.55 -3.84
C ASP A 346 -32.20 -32.33 -3.66
N ALA A 347 -32.83 -31.15 -3.55
CA ALA A 347 -32.09 -29.90 -3.38
C ALA A 347 -31.12 -29.90 -2.18
N LYS A 348 -31.44 -30.68 -1.15
CA LYS A 348 -30.62 -30.84 0.04
C LYS A 348 -29.37 -31.70 -0.19
N SER A 349 -29.36 -32.52 -1.24
CA SER A 349 -28.23 -33.40 -1.57
C SER A 349 -27.20 -32.72 -2.49
N ILE A 350 -27.53 -31.57 -3.07
CA ILE A 350 -26.63 -30.80 -3.94
C ILE A 350 -25.45 -30.29 -3.10
N ASP A 351 -24.26 -30.36 -3.68
CA ASP A 351 -23.03 -29.81 -3.10
C ASP A 351 -23.25 -28.35 -2.62
N PRO A 352 -22.90 -28.00 -1.37
CA PRO A 352 -23.09 -26.67 -0.82
C PRO A 352 -22.44 -25.56 -1.65
N SER A 353 -21.25 -25.81 -2.24
CA SER A 353 -20.56 -24.85 -3.11
C SER A 353 -21.35 -24.54 -4.36
N LEU A 354 -21.97 -25.57 -4.97
CA LEU A 354 -22.85 -25.39 -6.14
C LEU A 354 -24.16 -24.67 -5.78
N GLN A 355 -24.69 -24.86 -4.58
CA GLN A 355 -25.84 -24.09 -4.11
C GLN A 355 -25.52 -22.60 -3.96
N ILE A 356 -24.34 -22.27 -3.40
CA ILE A 356 -23.84 -20.90 -3.27
C ILE A 356 -23.66 -20.29 -4.67
N LEU A 357 -22.97 -20.97 -5.57
CA LEU A 357 -22.75 -20.50 -6.95
C LEU A 357 -24.07 -20.26 -7.69
N ARG A 358 -25.05 -21.16 -7.54
CA ARG A 358 -26.40 -21.01 -8.13
C ARG A 358 -27.11 -19.76 -7.61
N LYS A 359 -26.99 -19.47 -6.31
CA LYS A 359 -27.55 -18.25 -5.72
C LYS A 359 -26.89 -16.99 -6.28
N LEU A 360 -25.54 -16.98 -6.31
CA LEU A 360 -24.78 -15.87 -6.86
C LEU A 360 -25.09 -15.60 -8.34
N GLU A 361 -25.23 -16.66 -9.16
CA GLU A 361 -25.60 -16.52 -10.57
C GLU A 361 -27.01 -15.94 -10.73
N LYS A 362 -28.01 -16.44 -9.97
CA LYS A 362 -29.38 -15.89 -9.99
C LYS A 362 -29.46 -14.42 -9.59
N GLU A 363 -28.57 -13.98 -8.73
CA GLU A 363 -28.50 -12.57 -8.28
C GLU A 363 -27.64 -11.70 -9.21
N GLY A 364 -26.97 -12.28 -10.23
CA GLY A 364 -26.07 -11.58 -11.13
C GLY A 364 -24.76 -11.14 -10.44
N LEU A 365 -24.32 -11.89 -9.42
CA LEU A 365 -23.13 -11.58 -8.60
C LEU A 365 -22.01 -12.59 -8.76
N LEU A 366 -22.13 -13.57 -9.67
CA LEU A 366 -21.13 -14.63 -9.86
C LEU A 366 -19.76 -14.06 -10.23
N GLU A 367 -19.68 -13.14 -11.20
CA GLU A 367 -18.39 -12.54 -11.60
C GLU A 367 -17.78 -11.68 -10.50
N ALA A 368 -18.59 -10.97 -9.73
CA ALA A 368 -18.11 -10.20 -8.59
C ALA A 368 -17.51 -11.13 -7.52
N PHE A 369 -18.14 -12.26 -7.26
CA PHE A 369 -17.62 -13.31 -6.39
C PHE A 369 -16.29 -13.87 -6.92
N ILE A 370 -16.20 -14.25 -8.19
CA ILE A 370 -14.98 -14.79 -8.79
C ILE A 370 -13.81 -13.80 -8.62
N LEU A 371 -14.03 -12.53 -8.97
CA LEU A 371 -13.02 -11.48 -8.90
C LEU A 371 -12.54 -11.20 -7.47
N LEU A 372 -13.44 -11.23 -6.49
CA LEU A 372 -13.10 -10.79 -5.13
C LEU A 372 -12.76 -11.96 -4.18
N ALA A 373 -13.28 -13.16 -4.43
CA ALA A 373 -13.10 -14.35 -3.58
C ALA A 373 -12.12 -15.37 -4.16
N LEU A 374 -12.01 -15.47 -5.49
CA LEU A 374 -11.19 -16.48 -6.19
C LEU A 374 -10.14 -15.85 -7.13
N PRO A 375 -9.48 -14.74 -6.76
CA PRO A 375 -8.52 -14.09 -7.65
C PRO A 375 -7.28 -14.97 -7.84
N ASP A 376 -6.79 -15.02 -9.08
CA ASP A 376 -5.46 -15.48 -9.45
C ASP A 376 -4.81 -14.48 -10.42
N ASP A 377 -3.54 -14.70 -10.78
CA ASP A 377 -2.76 -13.78 -11.64
C ASP A 377 -3.40 -13.54 -13.01
N GLY A 378 -4.25 -14.45 -13.48
CA GLY A 378 -4.97 -14.33 -14.73
C GLY A 378 -6.28 -13.56 -14.57
N ILE A 379 -7.12 -13.96 -13.62
CA ILE A 379 -8.46 -13.36 -13.36
C ILE A 379 -8.34 -11.88 -12.98
N VAL A 380 -7.33 -11.49 -12.20
CA VAL A 380 -7.14 -10.09 -11.77
C VAL A 380 -6.97 -9.11 -12.92
N GLN A 381 -6.50 -9.57 -14.08
CA GLN A 381 -6.32 -8.75 -15.27
C GLN A 381 -7.66 -8.30 -15.89
N ASP A 382 -8.74 -9.02 -15.64
CA ASP A 382 -10.09 -8.67 -16.13
C ASP A 382 -10.82 -7.68 -15.22
N PHE A 383 -10.31 -7.42 -14.01
CA PHE A 383 -10.98 -6.61 -13.01
C PHE A 383 -11.31 -5.19 -13.48
N ALA A 384 -10.32 -4.48 -14.05
CA ALA A 384 -10.48 -3.10 -14.46
C ALA A 384 -11.56 -2.94 -15.55
N ALA A 385 -11.64 -3.90 -16.49
CA ALA A 385 -12.65 -3.92 -17.53
C ALA A 385 -14.04 -4.21 -16.94
N TYR A 386 -14.16 -5.20 -16.06
CA TYR A 386 -15.42 -5.54 -15.40
C TYR A 386 -15.95 -4.39 -14.55
N ARG A 387 -15.08 -3.76 -13.73
CA ARG A 387 -15.46 -2.68 -12.83
C ARG A 387 -16.08 -1.48 -13.55
N LYS A 388 -15.63 -1.13 -14.75
CA LYS A 388 -16.13 0.04 -15.51
C LYS A 388 -17.66 0.03 -15.66
N THR A 389 -18.25 -1.14 -15.83
CA THR A 389 -19.70 -1.29 -16.09
C THR A 389 -20.45 -2.00 -14.97
N ASN A 390 -19.74 -2.63 -14.00
CA ASN A 390 -20.33 -3.49 -12.99
C ASN A 390 -19.98 -3.08 -11.55
N THR A 391 -19.63 -1.80 -11.32
CA THR A 391 -19.30 -1.31 -9.96
C THR A 391 -20.42 -1.59 -8.96
N GLU A 392 -21.69 -1.51 -9.38
CA GLU A 392 -22.82 -1.79 -8.50
C GLU A 392 -22.88 -3.26 -8.09
N ASN A 393 -22.57 -4.21 -8.99
CA ASN A 393 -22.52 -5.63 -8.65
C ASN A 393 -21.39 -5.93 -7.64
N LEU A 394 -20.24 -5.30 -7.79
CA LEU A 394 -19.15 -5.39 -6.81
C LEU A 394 -19.61 -4.88 -5.44
N ARG A 395 -20.26 -3.71 -5.39
CA ARG A 395 -20.77 -3.11 -4.16
C ARG A 395 -21.83 -3.99 -3.50
N ARG A 396 -22.80 -4.49 -4.27
CA ARG A 396 -23.85 -5.40 -3.79
C ARG A 396 -23.24 -6.67 -3.22
N TYR A 397 -22.29 -7.27 -3.94
CA TYR A 397 -21.62 -8.47 -3.47
C TYR A 397 -20.91 -8.25 -2.12
N VAL A 398 -20.11 -7.17 -1.99
CA VAL A 398 -19.41 -6.88 -0.74
C VAL A 398 -20.41 -6.64 0.40
N LYS A 399 -21.45 -5.84 0.17
CA LYS A 399 -22.43 -5.52 1.21
C LYS A 399 -23.29 -6.73 1.61
N GLN A 400 -23.69 -7.59 0.67
CA GLN A 400 -24.59 -8.71 0.94
C GLN A 400 -23.87 -9.95 1.45
N TYR A 401 -22.63 -10.19 0.99
CA TYR A 401 -21.94 -11.44 1.25
C TYR A 401 -20.69 -11.29 2.12
N VAL A 402 -19.91 -10.20 1.94
CA VAL A 402 -18.67 -10.04 2.71
C VAL A 402 -18.94 -9.41 4.08
N LEU A 403 -19.79 -8.39 4.16
CA LEU A 403 -20.15 -7.73 5.43
C LEU A 403 -21.12 -8.53 6.30
N ASN A 404 -21.99 -9.33 5.71
CA ASN A 404 -23.06 -10.03 6.42
C ASN A 404 -22.74 -11.49 6.75
N SER A 405 -21.54 -11.98 6.51
CA SER A 405 -21.15 -13.38 6.73
C SER A 405 -21.07 -13.79 8.21
N GLY A 406 -21.19 -12.85 9.14
CA GLY A 406 -21.21 -13.16 10.58
C GLY A 406 -22.48 -13.79 11.14
N GLY A 407 -23.45 -14.13 10.29
CA GLY A 407 -24.78 -14.65 10.69
C GLY A 407 -25.25 -15.91 9.93
N GLN A 408 -24.37 -16.61 9.19
CA GLN A 408 -24.74 -17.87 8.52
C GLN A 408 -23.88 -19.04 8.97
#